data_2ce13c6516042382cce965dbeef66476
#
_entry.id   2ce13c6516042382cce965dbeef66476
#
_cell.length_a   1.000
_cell.length_b   1.000
_cell.length_c   1.000
_cell.angle_alpha   90.00
_cell.angle_beta   90.00
_cell.angle_gamma   90.00
#
_symmetry.space_group_name_H-M   'P 1'
#
loop_
_entity.id
_entity.type
_entity.pdbx_description
1 polymer ?
#
loop_
_entity_poly.entity_id
_entity_poly.type
_entity_poly.pdbx_seq_one_letter_code
_entity_poly.pdbx_strand_id
1 'polypeptide(L)'
;RGEEGGILQATIAKGAPDQSVYASYQGTSMATPHVAGVAALLFAAGAKTPEQVERALYAGASGTGGWDAQRGHGLLDAAGALRALGATPPIRWEPLAASAAILLLLLLSLNPKVRPGGVLNVLLDPRLLLPLLLSSVGFFVLRIIWQRWVGSPPAVVDGLSLPLPDWERIVFGRGRLAHPLFYSALLPLLLALPAVAWKGFRPVAAGIALGFAGFLAYAAWTRAPGLSWLPFHVLALPWLVANAAACALLARALLAKRERS
;
A
#
# COMPACT_ATOMS: atom_id res chain seq x y z
N ARG A 1 -15.58 -0.67 34.83
CA ARG A 1 -15.77 -1.46 33.57
C ARG A 1 -15.70 -0.43 32.46
N GLY A 2 -14.63 -0.42 31.66
CA GLY A 2 -14.62 0.32 30.39
C GLY A 2 -15.74 -0.25 29.51
N GLU A 3 -16.53 0.62 28.88
CA GLU A 3 -17.54 0.16 27.93
C GLU A 3 -16.81 -0.54 26.77
N GLU A 4 -17.11 -1.81 26.57
CA GLU A 4 -16.59 -2.56 25.44
C GLU A 4 -16.99 -1.84 24.15
N GLY A 5 -16.00 -1.43 23.34
CA GLY A 5 -16.22 -0.72 22.08
C GLY A 5 -16.13 0.79 22.13
N GLY A 6 -15.79 1.41 23.28
CA GLY A 6 -15.56 2.86 23.37
C GLY A 6 -14.21 3.32 22.79
N ILE A 7 -14.09 4.62 22.56
CA ILE A 7 -12.85 5.28 22.14
C ILE A 7 -12.00 5.56 23.36
N LEU A 8 -10.80 4.98 23.39
CA LEU A 8 -9.81 5.19 24.46
C LEU A 8 -9.23 6.60 24.36
N GLN A 9 -9.29 7.33 25.46
CA GLN A 9 -8.74 8.68 25.56
C GLN A 9 -8.11 8.97 26.91
N ALA A 10 -7.20 9.93 26.97
CA ALA A 10 -6.67 10.46 28.22
C ALA A 10 -7.73 11.32 28.90
N THR A 11 -7.88 11.13 30.19
CA THR A 11 -8.83 11.92 31.05
C THR A 11 -8.29 12.00 32.46
N ILE A 12 -9.01 12.63 33.35
CA ILE A 12 -8.74 12.70 34.80
C ILE A 12 -9.61 11.68 35.55
N ALA A 13 -9.07 11.11 36.60
CA ALA A 13 -9.82 10.19 37.44
C ALA A 13 -11.00 10.90 38.14
N LYS A 14 -12.15 10.23 38.18
CA LYS A 14 -13.34 10.79 38.88
C LYS A 14 -13.05 11.00 40.38
N GLY A 15 -13.15 12.24 40.85
CA GLY A 15 -12.85 12.58 42.23
C GLY A 15 -11.37 12.79 42.58
N ALA A 16 -10.46 12.68 41.60
CA ALA A 16 -9.03 12.91 41.76
C ALA A 16 -8.48 13.69 40.56
N PRO A 17 -8.67 15.02 40.51
CA PRO A 17 -8.35 15.85 39.32
C PRO A 17 -6.86 15.86 38.97
N ASP A 18 -5.98 15.53 39.92
CA ASP A 18 -4.53 15.48 39.71
C ASP A 18 -4.04 14.13 39.11
N GLN A 19 -4.96 13.17 38.96
CA GLN A 19 -4.62 11.85 38.39
C GLN A 19 -5.06 11.72 36.93
N SER A 20 -4.10 11.62 36.03
CA SER A 20 -4.36 11.29 34.63
C SER A 20 -4.59 9.79 34.47
N VAL A 21 -5.66 9.43 33.78
CA VAL A 21 -6.02 8.04 33.47
C VAL A 21 -6.42 7.91 32.00
N TYR A 22 -6.47 6.68 31.52
CA TYR A 22 -7.06 6.35 30.21
C TYR A 22 -8.41 5.67 30.46
N ALA A 23 -9.44 6.16 29.79
CA ALA A 23 -10.78 5.56 29.86
C ALA A 23 -11.42 5.53 28.46
N SER A 24 -12.31 4.56 28.25
CA SER A 24 -13.07 4.43 27.00
C SER A 24 -14.42 5.09 27.12
N TYR A 25 -14.78 5.91 26.14
CA TYR A 25 -16.06 6.63 26.08
C TYR A 25 -16.73 6.44 24.72
N GLN A 26 -18.06 6.52 24.73
CA GLN A 26 -18.90 6.49 23.53
C GLN A 26 -19.71 7.77 23.43
N GLY A 27 -19.98 8.22 22.23
CA GLY A 27 -20.84 9.38 21.96
C GLY A 27 -20.33 10.27 20.85
N THR A 28 -21.14 11.25 20.50
CA THR A 28 -20.85 12.25 19.46
C THR A 28 -19.59 13.06 19.77
N SER A 29 -19.29 13.28 21.07
CA SER A 29 -18.06 13.95 21.52
C SER A 29 -16.81 13.18 21.12
N MET A 30 -16.86 11.85 21.03
CA MET A 30 -15.75 11.01 20.58
C MET A 30 -15.70 10.91 19.05
N ALA A 31 -16.84 11.03 18.36
CA ALA A 31 -16.91 11.06 16.90
C ALA A 31 -16.38 12.38 16.31
N THR A 32 -16.65 13.51 16.96
CA THR A 32 -16.26 14.85 16.50
C THR A 32 -14.77 14.99 16.16
N PRO A 33 -13.81 14.58 17.02
CA PRO A 33 -12.39 14.69 16.71
C PRO A 33 -11.97 13.83 15.51
N HIS A 34 -12.66 12.72 15.22
CA HIS A 34 -12.39 11.94 14.02
C HIS A 34 -12.78 12.72 12.75
N VAL A 35 -13.95 13.39 12.77
CA VAL A 35 -14.35 14.26 11.64
C VAL A 35 -13.40 15.44 11.51
N ALA A 36 -13.00 16.08 12.61
CA ALA A 36 -12.03 17.17 12.60
C ALA A 36 -10.66 16.72 12.05
N GLY A 37 -10.20 15.52 12.41
CA GLY A 37 -8.98 14.93 11.88
C GLY A 37 -9.04 14.71 10.37
N VAL A 38 -10.17 14.20 9.85
CA VAL A 38 -10.35 14.03 8.39
C VAL A 38 -10.44 15.39 7.69
N ALA A 39 -11.11 16.39 8.30
CA ALA A 39 -11.12 17.74 7.77
C ALA A 39 -9.72 18.34 7.65
N ALA A 40 -8.87 18.15 8.67
CA ALA A 40 -7.47 18.58 8.63
C ALA A 40 -6.67 17.86 7.50
N LEU A 41 -6.91 16.56 7.29
CA LEU A 41 -6.33 15.82 6.16
C LEU A 41 -6.77 16.39 4.81
N LEU A 42 -8.03 16.80 4.66
CA LEU A 42 -8.54 17.41 3.43
C LEU A 42 -7.89 18.76 3.17
N PHE A 43 -7.69 19.61 4.18
CA PHE A 43 -6.92 20.85 4.05
C PHE A 43 -5.47 20.57 3.64
N ALA A 44 -4.81 19.61 4.28
CA ALA A 44 -3.45 19.19 3.92
C ALA A 44 -3.37 18.62 2.49
N ALA A 45 -4.46 18.02 2.00
CA ALA A 45 -4.59 17.50 0.65
C ALA A 45 -4.96 18.54 -0.41
N GLY A 46 -5.14 19.81 -0.02
CA GLY A 46 -5.33 20.92 -0.93
C GLY A 46 -6.74 21.54 -0.96
N ALA A 47 -7.63 21.16 -0.04
CA ALA A 47 -8.87 21.92 0.16
C ALA A 47 -8.53 23.33 0.64
N LYS A 48 -9.19 24.33 0.04
CA LYS A 48 -8.91 25.75 0.33
C LYS A 48 -10.01 26.44 1.12
N THR A 49 -11.20 25.84 1.15
CA THR A 49 -12.36 26.43 1.82
C THR A 49 -13.11 25.38 2.65
N PRO A 50 -13.81 25.79 3.72
CA PRO A 50 -14.64 24.90 4.51
C PRO A 50 -15.70 24.16 3.70
N GLU A 51 -16.28 24.81 2.69
CA GLU A 51 -17.31 24.22 1.82
C GLU A 51 -16.75 23.10 0.93
N GLN A 52 -15.47 23.18 0.55
CA GLN A 52 -14.79 22.08 -0.17
C GLN A 52 -14.60 20.88 0.76
N VAL A 53 -14.22 21.11 2.01
CA VAL A 53 -14.08 20.07 3.03
C VAL A 53 -15.41 19.40 3.29
N GLU A 54 -16.47 20.18 3.54
CA GLU A 54 -17.81 19.67 3.82
C GLU A 54 -18.33 18.81 2.67
N ARG A 55 -18.26 19.31 1.43
CA ARG A 55 -18.65 18.54 0.24
C ARG A 55 -17.86 17.24 0.10
N ALA A 56 -16.56 17.27 0.36
CA ALA A 56 -15.72 16.09 0.27
C ALA A 56 -16.07 15.06 1.36
N LEU A 57 -16.37 15.51 2.57
CA LEU A 57 -16.83 14.65 3.67
C LEU A 57 -18.16 13.97 3.33
N TYR A 58 -19.15 14.72 2.83
CA TYR A 58 -20.45 14.17 2.47
C TYR A 58 -20.39 13.22 1.28
N ALA A 59 -19.67 13.61 0.24
CA ALA A 59 -19.53 12.78 -0.96
C ALA A 59 -18.68 11.52 -0.72
N GLY A 60 -17.77 11.57 0.25
CA GLY A 60 -16.92 10.44 0.63
C GLY A 60 -17.53 9.51 1.67
N ALA A 61 -18.58 9.95 2.37
CA ALA A 61 -19.24 9.13 3.40
C ALA A 61 -19.81 7.84 2.82
N SER A 62 -19.78 6.77 3.61
CA SER A 62 -20.22 5.44 3.18
C SER A 62 -21.52 5.01 3.87
N GLY A 63 -22.38 4.29 3.14
CA GLY A 63 -23.49 3.55 3.74
C GLY A 63 -24.90 4.11 3.54
N THR A 64 -25.11 5.35 3.02
CA THR A 64 -26.47 5.90 2.89
C THR A 64 -26.86 6.34 1.47
N GLY A 65 -25.92 6.64 0.59
CA GLY A 65 -26.23 7.18 -0.75
C GLY A 65 -26.87 8.59 -0.74
N GLY A 66 -26.99 9.23 0.42
CA GLY A 66 -27.58 10.55 0.64
C GLY A 66 -27.77 10.84 2.12
N TRP A 67 -28.53 11.89 2.45
CA TRP A 67 -28.85 12.23 3.82
C TRP A 67 -29.95 11.31 4.40
N ASP A 68 -29.72 10.81 5.61
CA ASP A 68 -30.65 9.97 6.37
C ASP A 68 -30.84 10.53 7.79
N ALA A 69 -32.08 10.51 8.32
CA ALA A 69 -32.39 11.12 9.61
C ALA A 69 -31.69 10.45 10.80
N GLN A 70 -31.29 9.17 10.67
CA GLN A 70 -30.61 8.41 11.73
C GLN A 70 -29.09 8.43 11.58
N ARG A 71 -28.59 8.47 10.34
CA ARG A 71 -27.17 8.29 9.98
C ARG A 71 -26.54 9.52 9.35
N GLY A 72 -27.29 10.61 9.17
CA GLY A 72 -26.82 11.79 8.45
C GLY A 72 -26.40 11.45 7.03
N HIS A 73 -25.20 11.84 6.61
CA HIS A 73 -24.62 11.51 5.32
C HIS A 73 -23.92 10.13 5.29
N GLY A 74 -23.90 9.41 6.38
CA GLY A 74 -23.30 8.10 6.49
C GLY A 74 -22.07 8.03 7.39
N LEU A 75 -21.38 6.89 7.35
CA LEU A 75 -20.16 6.67 8.12
C LEU A 75 -19.00 7.43 7.51
N LEU A 76 -18.22 8.11 8.36
CA LEU A 76 -17.01 8.82 7.96
C LEU A 76 -16.02 7.88 7.27
N ASP A 77 -15.62 8.21 6.04
CA ASP A 77 -14.59 7.52 5.26
C ASP A 77 -13.53 8.54 4.81
N ALA A 78 -12.39 8.58 5.50
CA ALA A 78 -11.30 9.50 5.17
C ALA A 78 -10.76 9.29 3.74
N ALA A 79 -10.65 8.03 3.30
CA ALA A 79 -10.19 7.72 1.95
C ALA A 79 -11.24 8.11 0.90
N GLY A 80 -12.53 7.92 1.20
CA GLY A 80 -13.64 8.38 0.40
C GLY A 80 -13.65 9.90 0.24
N ALA A 81 -13.49 10.62 1.36
CA ALA A 81 -13.44 12.08 1.37
C ALA A 81 -12.24 12.64 0.57
N LEU A 82 -11.06 12.05 0.73
CA LEU A 82 -9.87 12.43 -0.06
C LEU A 82 -10.07 12.20 -1.57
N ARG A 83 -10.72 11.08 -1.94
CA ARG A 83 -11.08 10.83 -3.34
C ARG A 83 -12.10 11.84 -3.87
N ALA A 84 -13.12 12.15 -3.06
CA ALA A 84 -14.16 13.14 -3.43
C ALA A 84 -13.58 14.54 -3.60
N LEU A 85 -12.55 14.90 -2.83
CA LEU A 85 -11.80 16.13 -3.03
C LEU A 85 -10.97 16.13 -4.33
N GLY A 86 -10.76 14.98 -4.96
CA GLY A 86 -9.86 14.82 -6.09
C GLY A 86 -8.38 14.79 -5.70
N ALA A 87 -8.10 14.63 -4.39
CA ALA A 87 -6.73 14.49 -3.91
C ALA A 87 -6.13 13.17 -4.42
N THR A 88 -5.05 13.27 -5.18
CA THR A 88 -4.24 12.10 -5.54
C THR A 88 -3.40 11.71 -4.32
N PRO A 89 -3.50 10.47 -3.81
CA PRO A 89 -2.51 10.03 -2.84
C PRO A 89 -1.12 10.20 -3.45
N PRO A 90 -0.14 10.68 -2.67
CA PRO A 90 1.21 10.84 -3.15
C PRO A 90 1.73 9.50 -3.68
N ILE A 91 2.39 9.55 -4.84
CA ILE A 91 3.07 8.36 -5.38
C ILE A 91 4.18 8.02 -4.39
N ARG A 92 4.13 6.82 -3.86
CA ARG A 92 5.18 6.33 -2.98
C ARG A 92 6.34 5.81 -3.82
N TRP A 93 7.40 6.58 -3.93
CA TRP A 93 8.60 6.23 -4.68
C TRP A 93 9.56 5.33 -3.89
N GLU A 94 9.38 5.27 -2.57
CA GLU A 94 10.26 4.53 -1.67
C GLU A 94 10.34 3.02 -1.97
N PRO A 95 9.22 2.32 -2.28
CA PRO A 95 9.28 0.93 -2.70
C PRO A 95 10.05 0.74 -4.01
N LEU A 96 9.93 1.70 -4.94
CA LEU A 96 10.68 1.66 -6.19
C LEU A 96 12.17 1.89 -5.94
N ALA A 97 12.53 2.85 -5.10
CA ALA A 97 13.92 3.08 -4.70
C ALA A 97 14.53 1.84 -4.02
N ALA A 98 13.78 1.20 -3.13
CA ALA A 98 14.20 -0.07 -2.51
C ALA A 98 14.38 -1.19 -3.53
N SER A 99 13.45 -1.31 -4.50
CA SER A 99 13.56 -2.29 -5.60
C SER A 99 14.78 -2.05 -6.47
N ALA A 100 15.06 -0.79 -6.80
CA ALA A 100 16.23 -0.40 -7.59
C ALA A 100 17.54 -0.67 -6.84
N ALA A 101 17.58 -0.39 -5.53
CA ALA A 101 18.74 -0.70 -4.70
C ALA A 101 18.99 -2.22 -4.62
N ILE A 102 17.95 -3.02 -4.43
CA ILE A 102 18.07 -4.49 -4.43
C ILE A 102 18.54 -4.98 -5.80
N LEU A 103 18.00 -4.46 -6.90
CA LEU A 103 18.45 -4.82 -8.25
C LEU A 103 19.93 -4.49 -8.44
N LEU A 104 20.37 -3.29 -8.02
CA LEU A 104 21.79 -2.90 -8.11
C LEU A 104 22.69 -3.84 -7.31
N LEU A 105 22.32 -4.16 -6.06
CA LEU A 105 23.07 -5.11 -5.23
C LEU A 105 23.15 -6.49 -5.85
N LEU A 106 22.05 -6.97 -6.46
CA LEU A 106 22.04 -8.24 -7.18
C LEU A 106 22.96 -8.21 -8.41
N LEU A 107 22.94 -7.16 -9.21
CA LEU A 107 23.81 -7.00 -10.38
C LEU A 107 25.28 -6.95 -9.98
N LEU A 108 25.61 -6.24 -8.90
CA LEU A 108 26.98 -6.22 -8.35
C LEU A 108 27.43 -7.59 -7.80
N SER A 109 26.49 -8.40 -7.34
CA SER A 109 26.77 -9.77 -6.84
C SER A 109 26.86 -10.82 -7.93
N LEU A 110 26.36 -10.53 -9.14
CA LEU A 110 26.54 -11.36 -10.31
C LEU A 110 27.96 -11.10 -10.86
N ASN A 111 28.66 -12.18 -11.11
CA ASN A 111 30.10 -12.31 -11.43
C ASN A 111 30.70 -11.08 -12.18
N PRO A 112 31.88 -10.54 -11.77
CA PRO A 112 32.56 -9.40 -12.42
C PRO A 112 32.97 -9.61 -13.88
N LYS A 113 32.79 -10.81 -14.45
CA LYS A 113 32.96 -11.09 -15.87
C LYS A 113 31.77 -10.66 -16.74
N VAL A 114 30.68 -10.18 -16.16
CA VAL A 114 29.57 -9.57 -16.92
C VAL A 114 30.09 -8.28 -17.53
N ARG A 115 30.22 -8.27 -18.87
CA ARG A 115 30.62 -7.08 -19.62
C ARG A 115 29.70 -5.90 -19.26
N PRO A 116 30.21 -4.66 -19.12
CA PRO A 116 29.39 -3.49 -18.77
C PRO A 116 28.14 -3.34 -19.66
N GLY A 117 28.18 -3.73 -20.92
CA GLY A 117 27.04 -3.77 -21.82
C GLY A 117 25.95 -4.80 -21.44
N GLY A 118 26.32 -5.89 -20.76
CA GLY A 118 25.34 -6.89 -20.29
C GLY A 118 24.46 -6.37 -19.15
N VAL A 119 25.03 -5.62 -18.22
CA VAL A 119 24.30 -4.97 -17.11
C VAL A 119 23.32 -3.93 -17.66
N LEU A 120 23.78 -3.10 -18.60
CA LEU A 120 22.94 -2.06 -19.21
C LEU A 120 21.76 -2.67 -19.97
N ASN A 121 21.97 -3.75 -20.69
CA ASN A 121 20.88 -4.46 -21.40
C ASN A 121 19.86 -5.07 -20.45
N VAL A 122 20.26 -5.50 -19.25
CA VAL A 122 19.32 -5.99 -18.22
C VAL A 122 18.55 -4.80 -17.63
N LEU A 123 19.23 -3.69 -17.34
CA LEU A 123 18.61 -2.47 -16.77
C LEU A 123 17.63 -1.80 -17.75
N LEU A 124 17.87 -1.89 -19.05
CA LEU A 124 17.02 -1.29 -20.08
C LEU A 124 15.97 -2.26 -20.66
N ASP A 125 15.92 -3.52 -20.20
CA ASP A 125 14.93 -4.48 -20.69
C ASP A 125 13.51 -4.09 -20.20
N PRO A 126 12.59 -3.68 -21.08
CA PRO A 126 11.24 -3.30 -20.71
C PRO A 126 10.47 -4.47 -20.08
N ARG A 127 10.83 -5.73 -20.39
CA ARG A 127 10.23 -6.93 -19.82
C ARG A 127 10.58 -7.10 -18.33
N LEU A 128 11.66 -6.47 -17.86
CA LEU A 128 12.03 -6.39 -16.45
C LEU A 128 11.46 -5.13 -15.81
N LEU A 129 11.64 -3.99 -16.44
CA LEU A 129 11.32 -2.68 -15.86
C LEU A 129 9.82 -2.46 -15.67
N LEU A 130 9.00 -2.80 -16.68
CA LEU A 130 7.55 -2.60 -16.58
C LEU A 130 6.92 -3.41 -15.43
N PRO A 131 7.19 -4.72 -15.27
CA PRO A 131 6.70 -5.49 -14.15
C PRO A 131 7.28 -5.04 -12.79
N LEU A 132 8.53 -4.56 -12.76
CA LEU A 132 9.14 -4.01 -11.56
C LEU A 132 8.40 -2.74 -11.12
N LEU A 133 8.14 -1.81 -12.04
CA LEU A 133 7.35 -0.60 -11.78
C LEU A 133 5.95 -0.95 -11.29
N LEU A 134 5.25 -1.84 -12.01
CA LEU A 134 3.91 -2.26 -11.67
C LEU A 134 3.82 -2.86 -10.27
N SER A 135 4.75 -3.72 -9.90
CA SER A 135 4.73 -4.39 -8.60
C SER A 135 5.18 -3.49 -7.45
N SER A 136 6.01 -2.47 -7.70
CA SER A 136 6.51 -1.57 -6.65
C SER A 136 5.65 -0.31 -6.45
N VAL A 137 5.09 0.29 -7.50
CA VAL A 137 4.33 1.56 -7.43
C VAL A 137 2.96 1.52 -8.12
N GLY A 138 2.61 0.43 -8.82
CA GLY A 138 1.35 0.26 -9.53
C GLY A 138 1.26 1.01 -10.86
N PHE A 139 0.09 0.97 -11.49
CA PHE A 139 -0.24 1.74 -12.70
C PHE A 139 -0.63 3.19 -12.39
N PHE A 140 0.19 3.91 -11.63
CA PHE A 140 -0.11 5.28 -11.20
C PHE A 140 -0.45 6.23 -12.36
N VAL A 141 0.14 6.00 -13.54
CA VAL A 141 -0.12 6.80 -14.76
C VAL A 141 -1.57 6.67 -15.19
N LEU A 142 -2.19 5.50 -15.03
CA LEU A 142 -3.59 5.27 -15.39
C LEU A 142 -4.52 6.20 -14.61
N ARG A 143 -4.27 6.38 -13.32
CA ARG A 143 -5.02 7.30 -12.47
C ARG A 143 -4.86 8.75 -12.91
N ILE A 144 -3.62 9.19 -13.21
CA ILE A 144 -3.32 10.55 -13.65
C ILE A 144 -4.06 10.85 -14.96
N ILE A 145 -3.99 9.93 -15.95
CA ILE A 145 -4.68 10.07 -17.22
C ILE A 145 -6.20 10.14 -16.99
N TRP A 146 -6.75 9.22 -16.19
CA TRP A 146 -8.18 9.18 -15.92
C TRP A 146 -8.68 10.48 -15.28
N GLN A 147 -7.99 10.96 -14.24
CA GLN A 147 -8.33 12.22 -13.58
C GLN A 147 -8.26 13.42 -14.51
N ARG A 148 -7.31 13.42 -15.44
CA ARG A 148 -7.10 14.53 -16.37
C ARG A 148 -8.18 14.63 -17.44
N TRP A 149 -8.69 13.48 -17.92
CA TRP A 149 -9.58 13.42 -19.10
C TRP A 149 -11.01 13.01 -18.79
N VAL A 150 -11.26 12.26 -17.73
CA VAL A 150 -12.56 11.66 -17.42
C VAL A 150 -13.15 12.18 -16.11
N GLY A 151 -12.32 12.55 -15.13
CA GLY A 151 -12.75 13.02 -13.80
C GLY A 151 -12.41 12.02 -12.69
N SER A 152 -13.31 11.84 -11.72
CA SER A 152 -13.05 10.94 -10.57
C SER A 152 -12.85 9.50 -11.05
N PRO A 153 -11.73 8.84 -10.71
CA PRO A 153 -11.49 7.48 -11.13
C PRO A 153 -12.42 6.49 -10.41
N PRO A 154 -12.96 5.49 -11.12
CA PRO A 154 -13.71 4.42 -10.49
C PRO A 154 -12.79 3.57 -9.59
N ALA A 155 -13.38 2.82 -8.64
CA ALA A 155 -12.65 2.03 -7.65
C ALA A 155 -11.64 1.04 -8.26
N VAL A 156 -11.93 0.52 -9.46
CA VAL A 156 -11.04 -0.39 -10.20
C VAL A 156 -9.78 0.36 -10.66
N VAL A 157 -9.91 1.56 -11.21
CA VAL A 157 -8.76 2.38 -11.64
C VAL A 157 -7.92 2.80 -10.45
N ASP A 158 -8.56 3.18 -9.34
CA ASP A 158 -7.88 3.46 -8.06
C ASP A 158 -7.09 2.25 -7.57
N GLY A 159 -7.71 1.07 -7.60
CA GLY A 159 -7.08 -0.17 -7.16
C GLY A 159 -5.88 -0.56 -8.04
N LEU A 160 -6.04 -0.53 -9.36
CA LEU A 160 -4.95 -0.81 -10.31
C LEU A 160 -3.78 0.18 -10.21
N SER A 161 -4.03 1.39 -9.72
CA SER A 161 -3.00 2.41 -9.50
C SER A 161 -2.16 2.18 -8.24
N LEU A 162 -2.52 1.18 -7.42
CA LEU A 162 -1.75 0.76 -6.25
C LEU A 162 -0.66 -0.24 -6.63
N PRO A 163 0.41 -0.38 -5.82
CA PRO A 163 1.37 -1.48 -5.93
C PRO A 163 0.67 -2.85 -5.93
N LEU A 164 1.25 -3.82 -6.63
CA LEU A 164 0.65 -5.16 -6.75
C LEU A 164 0.34 -5.84 -5.40
N PRO A 165 1.16 -5.70 -4.33
CA PRO A 165 0.79 -6.21 -3.01
C PRO A 165 -0.49 -5.60 -2.43
N ASP A 166 -0.81 -4.35 -2.74
CA ASP A 166 -2.02 -3.67 -2.26
C ASP A 166 -3.29 -4.01 -3.07
N TRP A 167 -3.18 -4.82 -4.15
CA TRP A 167 -4.32 -5.30 -4.94
C TRP A 167 -5.22 -6.27 -4.16
N GLU A 168 -4.80 -6.72 -2.99
CA GLU A 168 -5.67 -7.46 -2.06
C GLU A 168 -7.00 -6.73 -1.81
N ARG A 169 -6.99 -5.38 -1.84
CA ARG A 169 -8.17 -4.54 -1.67
C ARG A 169 -9.19 -4.71 -2.80
N ILE A 170 -8.72 -5.06 -4.01
CA ILE A 170 -9.57 -5.35 -5.16
C ILE A 170 -10.17 -6.75 -5.02
N VAL A 171 -9.35 -7.70 -4.60
CA VAL A 171 -9.71 -9.14 -4.55
C VAL A 171 -10.58 -9.47 -3.35
N PHE A 172 -10.23 -8.96 -2.17
CA PHE A 172 -10.88 -9.32 -0.89
C PHE A 172 -11.73 -8.19 -0.28
N GLY A 173 -11.78 -7.02 -0.94
CA GLY A 173 -12.47 -5.85 -0.40
C GLY A 173 -11.68 -5.13 0.70
N ARG A 174 -12.25 -4.03 1.22
CA ARG A 174 -11.57 -3.12 2.16
C ARG A 174 -11.39 -3.66 3.58
N GLY A 175 -12.02 -4.76 3.93
CA GLY A 175 -12.05 -5.29 5.30
C GLY A 175 -10.88 -6.21 5.69
N ARG A 176 -10.04 -6.62 4.75
CA ARG A 176 -8.91 -7.56 5.00
C ARG A 176 -7.63 -6.98 4.44
N LEU A 177 -6.89 -6.27 5.29
CA LEU A 177 -5.59 -5.70 4.95
C LEU A 177 -4.46 -6.69 5.29
N ALA A 178 -3.38 -6.62 4.50
CA ALA A 178 -2.16 -7.40 4.71
C ALA A 178 -2.36 -8.93 4.63
N HIS A 179 -3.12 -9.39 3.63
CA HIS A 179 -3.36 -10.83 3.41
C HIS A 179 -2.04 -11.59 3.17
N PRO A 180 -1.85 -12.82 3.74
CA PRO A 180 -0.60 -13.58 3.65
C PRO A 180 -0.08 -13.77 2.22
N LEU A 181 -0.97 -13.98 1.25
CA LEU A 181 -0.61 -14.18 -0.15
C LEU A 181 0.10 -12.94 -0.76
N PHE A 182 -0.40 -11.73 -0.44
CA PHE A 182 0.10 -10.49 -1.01
C PHE A 182 1.30 -9.91 -0.24
N TYR A 183 1.37 -10.20 1.07
CA TYR A 183 2.48 -9.77 1.93
C TYR A 183 3.51 -10.88 2.17
N SER A 184 3.76 -11.68 1.13
CA SER A 184 4.75 -12.75 1.14
C SER A 184 5.38 -12.96 -0.25
N ALA A 185 6.37 -13.86 -0.32
CA ALA A 185 6.99 -14.31 -1.56
C ALA A 185 6.11 -15.30 -2.34
N LEU A 186 4.96 -15.73 -1.81
CA LEU A 186 4.09 -16.74 -2.45
C LEU A 186 3.54 -16.24 -3.78
N LEU A 187 3.01 -15.03 -3.83
CA LEU A 187 2.44 -14.49 -5.07
C LEU A 187 3.50 -14.31 -6.17
N PRO A 188 4.68 -13.69 -5.92
CA PRO A 188 5.77 -13.67 -6.89
C PRO A 188 6.23 -15.06 -7.34
N LEU A 189 6.28 -16.04 -6.44
CA LEU A 189 6.65 -17.42 -6.77
C LEU A 189 5.62 -18.06 -7.70
N LEU A 190 4.33 -17.93 -7.41
CA LEU A 190 3.26 -18.43 -8.28
C LEU A 190 3.30 -17.76 -9.67
N LEU A 191 3.49 -16.44 -9.71
CA LEU A 191 3.59 -15.69 -10.96
C LEU A 191 4.88 -16.00 -11.73
N ALA A 192 5.89 -16.58 -11.08
CA ALA A 192 7.12 -17.03 -11.74
C ALA A 192 7.03 -18.44 -12.35
N LEU A 193 5.99 -19.23 -12.08
CA LEU A 193 5.84 -20.59 -12.61
C LEU A 193 5.93 -20.65 -14.15
N PRO A 194 5.31 -19.75 -14.92
CA PRO A 194 5.45 -19.76 -16.39
C PRO A 194 6.90 -19.60 -16.87
N ALA A 195 7.77 -18.98 -16.07
CA ALA A 195 9.20 -18.81 -16.42
C ALA A 195 9.98 -20.14 -16.43
N VAL A 196 9.42 -21.22 -15.88
CA VAL A 196 10.00 -22.57 -15.96
C VAL A 196 9.86 -23.11 -17.36
N ALA A 197 8.67 -23.00 -17.96
CA ALA A 197 8.36 -23.50 -19.29
C ALA A 197 8.79 -22.53 -20.40
N TRP A 198 8.66 -21.22 -20.14
CA TRP A 198 8.93 -20.19 -21.15
C TRP A 198 10.05 -19.25 -20.71
N LYS A 199 11.24 -19.42 -21.33
CA LYS A 199 12.45 -18.62 -21.01
C LYS A 199 12.24 -17.12 -21.20
N GLY A 200 11.43 -16.69 -22.17
CA GLY A 200 11.10 -15.29 -22.44
C GLY A 200 10.36 -14.59 -21.31
N PHE A 201 9.71 -15.35 -20.41
CA PHE A 201 8.97 -14.82 -19.26
C PHE A 201 9.87 -14.55 -18.03
N ARG A 202 11.11 -15.02 -18.02
CA ARG A 202 12.05 -14.86 -16.89
C ARG A 202 12.28 -13.41 -16.49
N PRO A 203 12.52 -12.46 -17.42
CA PRO A 203 12.67 -11.05 -17.04
C PRO A 203 11.40 -10.47 -16.37
N VAL A 204 10.23 -10.85 -16.88
CA VAL A 204 8.92 -10.42 -16.32
C VAL A 204 8.79 -10.90 -14.88
N ALA A 205 9.00 -12.19 -14.65
CA ALA A 205 8.94 -12.78 -13.30
C ALA A 205 10.00 -12.18 -12.36
N ALA A 206 11.21 -11.90 -12.86
CA ALA A 206 12.25 -11.24 -12.09
C ALA A 206 11.86 -9.81 -11.71
N GLY A 207 11.26 -9.06 -12.63
CA GLY A 207 10.75 -7.71 -12.37
C GLY A 207 9.66 -7.70 -11.28
N ILE A 208 8.69 -8.61 -11.36
CA ILE A 208 7.65 -8.78 -10.33
C ILE A 208 8.29 -9.09 -8.97
N ALA A 209 9.19 -10.06 -8.92
CA ALA A 209 9.85 -10.46 -7.68
C ALA A 209 10.67 -9.31 -7.06
N LEU A 210 11.37 -8.52 -7.87
CA LEU A 210 12.12 -7.34 -7.42
C LEU A 210 11.20 -6.26 -6.86
N GLY A 211 10.09 -5.97 -7.53
CA GLY A 211 9.13 -4.98 -7.04
C GLY A 211 8.50 -5.40 -5.71
N PHE A 212 8.17 -6.69 -5.56
CA PHE A 212 7.73 -7.23 -4.26
C PHE A 212 8.83 -7.15 -3.20
N ALA A 213 10.07 -7.49 -3.53
CA ALA A 213 11.20 -7.38 -2.60
C ALA A 213 11.34 -5.95 -2.06
N GLY A 214 11.29 -4.94 -2.95
CA GLY A 214 11.37 -3.54 -2.56
C GLY A 214 10.18 -3.09 -1.74
N PHE A 215 8.96 -3.49 -2.11
CA PHE A 215 7.76 -3.16 -1.36
C PHE A 215 7.79 -3.76 0.05
N LEU A 216 8.12 -5.04 0.19
CA LEU A 216 8.19 -5.72 1.49
C LEU A 216 9.33 -5.17 2.35
N ALA A 217 10.48 -4.82 1.76
CA ALA A 217 11.58 -4.16 2.46
C ALA A 217 11.17 -2.78 2.98
N TYR A 218 10.46 -1.99 2.16
CA TYR A 218 9.91 -0.70 2.58
C TYR A 218 8.87 -0.86 3.69
N ALA A 219 7.94 -1.82 3.57
CA ALA A 219 6.98 -2.14 4.61
C ALA A 219 7.65 -2.54 5.93
N ALA A 220 8.72 -3.31 5.88
CA ALA A 220 9.53 -3.68 7.04
C ALA A 220 10.19 -2.45 7.69
N TRP A 221 10.74 -1.54 6.87
CA TRP A 221 11.38 -0.31 7.33
C TRP A 221 10.39 0.64 8.02
N THR A 222 9.22 0.84 7.43
CA THR A 222 8.19 1.75 7.95
C THR A 222 7.35 1.15 9.07
N ARG A 223 7.56 -0.15 9.40
CA ARG A 223 6.74 -0.92 10.35
C ARG A 223 5.24 -0.82 10.05
N ALA A 224 4.90 -0.54 8.82
CA ALA A 224 3.53 -0.60 8.33
C ALA A 224 3.24 -2.06 7.89
N PRO A 225 2.05 -2.45 7.76
CA PRO A 225 0.92 -2.60 8.62
C PRO A 225 1.08 -3.77 9.60
N GLY A 226 0.34 -3.74 10.70
CA GLY A 226 0.21 -4.93 11.54
C GLY A 226 -0.33 -6.08 10.71
N LEU A 227 0.46 -7.14 10.54
CA LEU A 227 0.01 -8.37 9.91
C LEU A 227 -0.94 -9.07 10.89
N SER A 228 -2.24 -8.74 10.82
CA SER A 228 -3.25 -9.15 11.80
C SER A 228 -3.47 -10.66 11.90
N TRP A 229 -3.01 -11.42 10.90
CA TRP A 229 -3.06 -12.89 10.88
C TRP A 229 -1.86 -13.56 11.56
N LEU A 230 -0.79 -12.82 11.91
CA LEU A 230 0.31 -13.36 12.69
C LEU A 230 -0.07 -13.40 14.17
N PRO A 231 0.21 -14.51 14.86
CA PRO A 231 -0.17 -14.67 16.26
C PRO A 231 0.53 -13.68 17.22
N PHE A 232 1.69 -13.15 16.79
CA PHE A 232 2.45 -12.16 17.55
C PHE A 232 2.92 -11.03 16.63
N HIS A 233 2.65 -9.77 17.00
CA HIS A 233 3.08 -8.58 16.25
C HIS A 233 4.61 -8.49 16.06
N VAL A 234 5.39 -9.06 16.99
CA VAL A 234 6.85 -9.16 16.92
C VAL A 234 7.33 -9.93 15.68
N LEU A 235 6.54 -10.89 15.18
CA LEU A 235 6.88 -11.68 14.00
C LEU A 235 6.68 -10.95 12.67
N ALA A 236 6.01 -9.81 12.65
CA ALA A 236 5.73 -9.07 11.42
C ALA A 236 7.01 -8.59 10.72
N LEU A 237 7.97 -8.03 11.47
CA LEU A 237 9.24 -7.58 10.91
C LEU A 237 10.08 -8.75 10.35
N PRO A 238 10.37 -9.82 11.10
CA PRO A 238 11.07 -10.99 10.56
C PRO A 238 10.39 -11.60 9.34
N TRP A 239 9.05 -11.66 9.33
CA TRP A 239 8.28 -12.15 8.21
C TRP A 239 8.50 -11.31 6.95
N LEU A 240 8.36 -9.98 7.04
CA LEU A 240 8.54 -9.08 5.91
C LEU A 240 9.98 -9.15 5.36
N VAL A 241 10.97 -9.16 6.24
CA VAL A 241 12.40 -9.26 5.86
C VAL A 241 12.70 -10.60 5.18
N ALA A 242 12.23 -11.71 5.74
CA ALA A 242 12.43 -13.04 5.16
C ALA A 242 11.78 -13.16 3.77
N ASN A 243 10.57 -12.64 3.60
CA ASN A 243 9.87 -12.67 2.32
C ASN A 243 10.49 -11.69 1.31
N ALA A 244 10.97 -10.53 1.72
CA ALA A 244 11.74 -9.63 0.85
C ALA A 244 13.02 -10.30 0.33
N ALA A 245 13.76 -10.98 1.22
CA ALA A 245 14.94 -11.74 0.85
C ALA A 245 14.62 -12.92 -0.09
N ALA A 246 13.52 -13.65 0.17
CA ALA A 246 13.06 -14.73 -0.72
C ALA A 246 12.73 -14.22 -2.12
N CYS A 247 12.04 -13.08 -2.24
CA CYS A 247 11.76 -12.43 -3.52
C CYS A 247 13.05 -12.01 -4.24
N ALA A 248 14.03 -11.44 -3.52
CA ALA A 248 15.32 -11.05 -4.09
C ALA A 248 16.11 -12.28 -4.59
N LEU A 249 16.11 -13.38 -3.84
CA LEU A 249 16.74 -14.64 -4.25
C LEU A 249 16.05 -15.26 -5.47
N LEU A 250 14.72 -15.21 -5.54
CA LEU A 250 13.96 -15.63 -6.72
C LEU A 250 14.36 -14.84 -7.95
N ALA A 251 14.40 -13.50 -7.83
CA ALA A 251 14.83 -12.63 -8.92
C ALA A 251 16.26 -12.94 -9.39
N ARG A 252 17.19 -13.13 -8.44
CA ARG A 252 18.58 -13.54 -8.74
C ARG A 252 18.64 -14.86 -9.53
N ALA A 253 17.88 -15.87 -9.09
CA ALA A 253 17.84 -17.16 -9.77
C ALA A 253 17.31 -17.08 -11.21
N LEU A 254 16.31 -16.22 -11.43
CA LEU A 254 15.72 -15.99 -12.75
C LEU A 254 16.68 -15.22 -13.69
N LEU A 255 17.42 -14.24 -13.16
CA LEU A 255 18.42 -13.46 -13.91
C LEU A 255 19.68 -14.27 -14.21
N ALA A 256 20.20 -15.05 -13.24
CA ALA A 256 21.40 -15.87 -13.42
C ALA A 256 21.24 -16.95 -14.49
N LYS A 257 20.05 -17.52 -14.68
CA LYS A 257 19.76 -18.49 -15.75
C LYS A 257 19.72 -17.87 -17.15
N ARG A 258 19.61 -16.54 -17.26
CA ARG A 258 19.65 -15.83 -18.55
C ARG A 258 21.06 -15.80 -19.15
N GLU A 259 22.09 -15.81 -18.31
CA GLU A 259 23.50 -15.75 -18.73
C GLU A 259 24.03 -17.08 -19.28
N ARG A 260 23.35 -18.20 -19.01
CA ARG A 260 23.76 -19.56 -19.37
C ARG A 260 23.02 -20.10 -20.62
N SER A 261 22.13 -19.33 -21.18
CA SER A 261 21.33 -19.71 -22.37
C SER A 261 21.59 -18.79 -23.57
#